data_bc0a4b0ee71dc4178871c33c773114ba
#
_entry.id   bc0a4b0ee71dc4178871c33c773114ba
#
_cell.length_a   1.000
_cell.length_b   1.000
_cell.length_c   1.000
_cell.angle_alpha   90.00
_cell.angle_beta   90.00
_cell.angle_gamma   90.00
#
_symmetry.space_group_name_H-M   'P 1'
#
loop_
_entity.id
_entity.type
_entity.pdbx_description
1 polymer ?
#
loop_
_entity_poly.entity_id
_entity_poly.type
_entity_poly.pdbx_seq_one_letter_code
_entity_poly.pdbx_strand_id
1 'polypeptide(L)'
;MIAASLLSVPCYAVRVQPIAQDGVVNQMYGTDEREMQLYRAVSQAVSEGKKTLDYTFKTPIKDKDTFIELCRQAVYQVRRDYPESFLDNHTDFMYYYDQNGYNRVVFEFGYLNLSSKQKQELLDEVDRIVAQGKEKTSNTVELLQYFQETLRAKNEYDMQAAKSDSDHYPTAFHAYGALIEGKSVCQGYAYAFKMLCDKAQIPCWIVTGYY
;
A
#
# COMPACT_ATOMS: atom_id res chain seq x y z
N MET A 1 29.64 -6.49 24.73
CA MET A 1 28.98 -7.16 23.59
C MET A 1 27.65 -6.48 23.40
N ILE A 2 27.58 -5.54 22.45
CA ILE A 2 26.32 -4.87 22.08
C ILE A 2 25.72 -5.71 20.95
N ALA A 3 24.64 -6.41 21.25
CA ALA A 3 23.87 -7.12 20.23
C ALA A 3 23.19 -6.07 19.36
N ALA A 4 23.69 -5.87 18.14
CA ALA A 4 22.98 -5.15 17.11
C ALA A 4 21.75 -5.97 16.72
N SER A 5 20.59 -5.57 17.19
CA SER A 5 19.33 -6.05 16.64
C SER A 5 19.26 -5.57 15.18
N LEU A 6 19.52 -6.47 14.25
CA LEU A 6 19.20 -6.28 12.85
C LEU A 6 17.67 -6.12 12.78
N LEU A 7 17.20 -4.89 12.74
CA LEU A 7 15.85 -4.57 12.34
C LEU A 7 15.70 -5.10 10.91
N SER A 8 15.02 -6.21 10.77
CA SER A 8 14.67 -6.76 9.44
C SER A 8 13.79 -5.74 8.74
N VAL A 9 14.37 -5.00 7.81
CA VAL A 9 13.61 -4.10 6.94
C VAL A 9 12.71 -4.99 6.10
N PRO A 10 11.37 -4.83 6.14
CA PRO A 10 10.51 -5.63 5.30
C PRO A 10 10.87 -5.39 3.84
N CYS A 11 11.18 -6.46 3.12
CA CYS A 11 11.42 -6.38 1.67
C CYS A 11 10.07 -6.51 0.96
N TYR A 12 9.74 -5.54 0.11
CA TYR A 12 8.54 -5.56 -0.70
C TYR A 12 8.85 -6.15 -2.07
N ALA A 13 8.14 -7.20 -2.42
CA ALA A 13 8.17 -7.79 -3.75
C ALA A 13 6.88 -7.46 -4.50
N VAL A 14 7.00 -7.09 -5.76
CA VAL A 14 5.84 -6.90 -6.63
C VAL A 14 5.67 -8.17 -7.48
N ARG A 15 4.51 -8.80 -7.38
CA ARG A 15 4.18 -9.98 -8.15
C ARG A 15 3.13 -9.64 -9.21
N VAL A 16 3.45 -9.89 -10.48
CA VAL A 16 2.52 -9.76 -11.59
C VAL A 16 1.88 -11.13 -11.86
N GLN A 17 0.55 -11.20 -11.92
CA GLN A 17 -0.18 -12.42 -12.28
C GLN A 17 -1.14 -12.14 -13.44
N PRO A 18 -1.39 -13.13 -14.33
CA PRO A 18 -2.46 -13.04 -15.32
C PRO A 18 -3.83 -13.02 -14.63
N ILE A 19 -4.76 -12.23 -15.14
CA ILE A 19 -6.04 -11.92 -14.50
C ILE A 19 -7.01 -13.10 -14.52
N ALA A 20 -7.62 -13.36 -13.33
CA ALA A 20 -9.01 -13.78 -13.25
C ALA A 20 -9.71 -12.81 -12.28
N GLN A 21 -10.64 -12.02 -12.76
CA GLN A 21 -11.14 -10.82 -12.07
C GLN A 21 -11.88 -11.05 -10.74
N ASP A 22 -12.39 -12.26 -10.45
CA ASP A 22 -13.21 -12.52 -9.25
C ASP A 22 -12.58 -13.49 -8.23
N GLY A 23 -11.54 -14.23 -8.61
CA GLY A 23 -10.90 -15.25 -7.74
C GLY A 23 -9.69 -14.76 -6.94
N VAL A 24 -9.08 -13.64 -7.34
CA VAL A 24 -7.79 -13.20 -6.82
C VAL A 24 -7.91 -12.57 -5.44
N VAL A 25 -8.98 -11.83 -5.20
CA VAL A 25 -9.26 -11.23 -3.88
C VAL A 25 -9.32 -12.31 -2.80
N ASN A 26 -10.00 -13.43 -3.07
CA ASN A 26 -10.14 -14.54 -2.11
C ASN A 26 -8.83 -15.31 -1.83
N GLN A 27 -7.84 -15.26 -2.73
CA GLN A 27 -6.55 -15.94 -2.53
C GLN A 27 -5.55 -15.12 -1.71
N MET A 28 -5.69 -13.79 -1.69
CA MET A 28 -4.77 -12.90 -1.00
C MET A 28 -5.22 -12.52 0.43
N TYR A 29 -6.53 -12.58 0.70
CA TYR A 29 -7.13 -12.07 1.94
C TYR A 29 -7.60 -13.18 2.88
N GLY A 30 -7.20 -14.42 2.70
CA GLY A 30 -7.72 -15.52 3.50
C GLY A 30 -9.19 -15.83 3.24
N THR A 31 -9.71 -16.84 3.91
CA THR A 31 -11.09 -17.31 3.78
C THR A 31 -12.04 -16.70 4.83
N ASP A 32 -11.54 -15.80 5.69
CA ASP A 32 -12.36 -15.20 6.75
C ASP A 32 -13.22 -14.06 6.17
N GLU A 33 -14.52 -14.29 6.17
CA GLU A 33 -15.51 -13.31 5.69
C GLU A 33 -15.42 -11.96 6.43
N ARG A 34 -15.02 -11.97 7.71
CA ARG A 34 -14.87 -10.75 8.53
C ARG A 34 -13.72 -9.90 8.03
N GLU A 35 -12.61 -10.53 7.66
CA GLU A 35 -11.44 -9.85 7.09
C GLU A 35 -11.83 -9.16 5.78
N MET A 36 -12.52 -9.87 4.90
CA MET A 36 -12.95 -9.33 3.63
C MET A 36 -13.98 -8.20 3.77
N GLN A 37 -14.92 -8.31 4.71
CA GLN A 37 -15.91 -7.27 4.97
C GLN A 37 -15.23 -6.00 5.53
N LEU A 38 -14.29 -6.15 6.47
CA LEU A 38 -13.54 -5.02 7.01
C LEU A 38 -12.67 -4.36 5.92
N TYR A 39 -11.93 -5.15 5.14
CA TYR A 39 -11.15 -4.63 4.02
C TYR A 39 -12.01 -3.79 3.05
N ARG A 40 -13.18 -4.28 2.66
CA ARG A 40 -14.10 -3.53 1.78
C ARG A 40 -14.55 -2.22 2.41
N ALA A 41 -14.87 -2.24 3.71
CA ALA A 41 -15.28 -1.03 4.42
C ALA A 41 -14.14 0.01 4.51
N VAL A 42 -12.91 -0.44 4.82
CA VAL A 42 -11.72 0.41 4.84
C VAL A 42 -11.41 0.94 3.44
N SER A 43 -11.41 0.08 2.42
CA SER A 43 -11.18 0.47 1.03
C SER A 43 -12.18 1.53 0.55
N GLN A 44 -13.46 1.35 0.84
CA GLN A 44 -14.47 2.34 0.51
C GLN A 44 -14.24 3.67 1.24
N ALA A 45 -14.00 3.64 2.54
CA ALA A 45 -13.76 4.86 3.32
C ALA A 45 -12.53 5.64 2.80
N VAL A 46 -11.46 4.93 2.48
CA VAL A 46 -10.22 5.52 1.94
C VAL A 46 -10.45 6.08 0.54
N SER A 47 -11.18 5.37 -0.35
CA SER A 47 -11.51 5.86 -1.69
C SER A 47 -12.37 7.13 -1.68
N GLU A 48 -13.21 7.28 -0.64
CA GLU A 48 -14.03 8.47 -0.40
C GLU A 48 -13.24 9.61 0.30
N GLY A 49 -11.96 9.40 0.61
CA GLY A 49 -11.11 10.37 1.31
C GLY A 49 -11.55 10.64 2.75
N LYS A 50 -12.26 9.71 3.39
CA LYS A 50 -12.69 9.83 4.78
C LYS A 50 -11.49 9.81 5.71
N LYS A 51 -11.53 10.63 6.75
CA LYS A 51 -10.51 10.62 7.82
C LYS A 51 -10.80 9.59 8.91
N THR A 52 -12.04 9.13 9.01
CA THR A 52 -12.46 8.19 10.04
C THR A 52 -13.40 7.13 9.47
N LEU A 53 -13.34 5.93 10.04
CA LEU A 53 -14.29 4.85 9.79
C LEU A 53 -14.70 4.23 11.11
N ASP A 54 -15.99 4.25 11.42
CA ASP A 54 -16.60 3.51 12.54
C ASP A 54 -17.20 2.22 12.00
N TYR A 55 -16.65 1.08 12.40
CA TYR A 55 -17.04 -0.23 11.89
C TYR A 55 -17.42 -1.18 13.01
N THR A 56 -18.57 -1.85 12.85
CA THR A 56 -19.08 -2.84 13.81
C THR A 56 -19.13 -4.22 13.14
N PHE A 57 -18.47 -5.18 13.76
CA PHE A 57 -18.47 -6.58 13.32
C PHE A 57 -19.82 -7.24 13.66
N LYS A 58 -20.39 -7.97 12.70
CA LYS A 58 -21.62 -8.75 12.92
C LYS A 58 -21.41 -9.85 13.96
N THR A 59 -20.22 -10.44 13.99
CA THR A 59 -19.83 -11.48 14.95
C THR A 59 -18.60 -11.01 15.71
N PRO A 60 -18.67 -10.88 17.05
CA PRO A 60 -17.53 -10.48 17.86
C PRO A 60 -16.35 -11.45 17.75
N ILE A 61 -15.15 -10.93 17.89
CA ILE A 61 -13.89 -11.68 17.89
C ILE A 61 -13.45 -11.85 19.34
N LYS A 62 -13.23 -13.09 19.78
CA LYS A 62 -12.92 -13.39 21.19
C LYS A 62 -11.49 -12.99 21.55
N ASP A 63 -10.56 -13.27 20.67
CA ASP A 63 -9.15 -13.07 20.90
C ASP A 63 -8.71 -11.66 20.47
N LYS A 64 -8.04 -10.96 21.38
CA LYS A 64 -7.61 -9.57 21.19
C LYS A 64 -6.57 -9.44 20.08
N ASP A 65 -5.59 -10.32 20.06
CA ASP A 65 -4.46 -10.21 19.14
C ASP A 65 -4.93 -10.50 17.72
N THR A 66 -5.81 -11.49 17.56
CA THR A 66 -6.51 -11.77 16.30
C THR A 66 -7.30 -10.55 15.82
N PHE A 67 -8.02 -9.87 16.73
CA PHE A 67 -8.78 -8.68 16.36
C PHE A 67 -7.89 -7.53 15.92
N ILE A 68 -6.82 -7.25 16.67
CA ILE A 68 -5.87 -6.18 16.36
C ILE A 68 -5.17 -6.46 15.03
N GLU A 69 -4.73 -7.71 14.82
CA GLU A 69 -4.06 -8.09 13.58
C GLU A 69 -4.98 -7.97 12.37
N LEU A 70 -6.23 -8.38 12.49
CA LEU A 70 -7.24 -8.23 11.44
C LEU A 70 -7.45 -6.75 11.08
N CYS A 71 -7.54 -5.87 12.08
CA CYS A 71 -7.66 -4.43 11.86
C CYS A 71 -6.43 -3.84 11.16
N ARG A 72 -5.22 -4.23 11.59
CA ARG A 72 -3.97 -3.80 10.95
C ARG A 72 -3.87 -4.27 9.51
N GLN A 73 -4.13 -5.55 9.27
CA GLN A 73 -4.02 -6.14 7.93
C GLN A 73 -5.00 -5.50 6.94
N ALA A 74 -6.20 -5.16 7.35
CA ALA A 74 -7.16 -4.47 6.49
C ALA A 74 -6.61 -3.13 5.98
N VAL A 75 -6.02 -2.31 6.86
CA VAL A 75 -5.42 -1.01 6.48
C VAL A 75 -4.16 -1.21 5.66
N TYR A 76 -3.27 -2.12 6.06
CA TYR A 76 -2.06 -2.44 5.33
C TYR A 76 -2.35 -2.85 3.89
N GLN A 77 -3.38 -3.66 3.70
CA GLN A 77 -3.73 -4.15 2.40
C GLN A 77 -4.32 -3.06 1.52
N VAL A 78 -5.25 -2.25 2.06
CA VAL A 78 -5.81 -1.12 1.31
C VAL A 78 -4.73 -0.15 0.84
N ARG A 79 -3.74 0.15 1.68
CA ARG A 79 -2.62 1.01 1.30
C ARG A 79 -1.76 0.42 0.19
N ARG A 80 -1.56 -0.90 0.16
CA ARG A 80 -0.81 -1.58 -0.90
C ARG A 80 -1.59 -1.68 -2.21
N ASP A 81 -2.91 -1.88 -2.10
CA ASP A 81 -3.76 -2.02 -3.27
C ASP A 81 -4.06 -0.67 -3.94
N TYR A 82 -4.10 0.40 -3.16
CA TYR A 82 -4.48 1.75 -3.61
C TYR A 82 -3.43 2.80 -3.21
N PRO A 83 -2.19 2.73 -3.72
CA PRO A 83 -1.16 3.72 -3.39
C PRO A 83 -1.54 5.14 -3.82
N GLU A 84 -2.40 5.30 -4.82
CA GLU A 84 -2.95 6.59 -5.27
C GLU A 84 -3.92 7.22 -4.26
N SER A 85 -4.33 6.50 -3.23
CA SER A 85 -5.14 7.06 -2.13
C SER A 85 -4.35 8.02 -1.25
N PHE A 86 -3.02 7.97 -1.32
CA PHE A 86 -2.10 8.72 -0.46
C PHE A 86 -2.25 8.41 1.03
N LEU A 87 -2.80 7.25 1.38
CA LEU A 87 -2.84 6.77 2.76
C LEU A 87 -1.40 6.59 3.25
N ASP A 88 -1.05 7.25 4.36
CA ASP A 88 0.30 7.15 4.92
C ASP A 88 0.47 5.92 5.83
N ASN A 89 1.61 5.84 6.51
CA ASN A 89 1.88 4.73 7.42
C ASN A 89 1.21 4.88 8.78
N HIS A 90 0.55 6.01 9.04
CA HIS A 90 -0.13 6.31 10.29
C HIS A 90 -1.63 6.08 10.14
N THR A 91 -2.09 5.03 10.76
CA THR A 91 -3.51 4.80 10.99
C THR A 91 -3.65 4.34 12.41
N ASP A 92 -4.25 5.20 13.22
CA ASP A 92 -4.63 4.86 14.58
C ASP A 92 -6.01 4.23 14.60
N PHE A 93 -6.27 3.40 15.58
CA PHE A 93 -7.63 2.92 15.82
C PHE A 93 -7.91 2.67 17.28
N MET A 94 -9.14 3.00 17.68
CA MET A 94 -9.74 2.65 18.96
C MET A 94 -10.67 1.46 18.76
N TYR A 95 -10.72 0.56 19.74
CA TYR A 95 -11.58 -0.61 19.68
C TYR A 95 -12.42 -0.75 20.94
N TYR A 96 -13.54 -1.41 20.78
CA TYR A 96 -14.53 -1.62 21.84
C TYR A 96 -14.83 -3.11 21.97
N TYR A 97 -15.12 -3.52 23.19
CA TYR A 97 -15.44 -4.91 23.52
C TYR A 97 -16.50 -5.00 24.62
N ASP A 98 -17.20 -6.11 24.66
CA ASP A 98 -18.14 -6.48 25.70
C ASP A 98 -17.90 -7.94 26.15
N GLN A 99 -18.83 -8.52 26.92
CA GLN A 99 -18.75 -9.92 27.35
C GLN A 99 -18.69 -10.95 26.20
N ASN A 100 -19.09 -10.54 25.00
CA ASN A 100 -19.07 -11.38 23.80
C ASN A 100 -17.78 -11.29 23.01
N GLY A 101 -16.92 -10.30 23.27
CA GLY A 101 -15.63 -10.07 22.62
C GLY A 101 -15.51 -8.68 22.00
N TYR A 102 -14.53 -8.54 21.12
CA TYR A 102 -14.24 -7.31 20.38
C TYR A 102 -15.19 -7.21 19.19
N ASN A 103 -15.96 -6.13 19.12
CA ASN A 103 -17.05 -6.02 18.15
C ASN A 103 -17.08 -4.71 17.36
N ARG A 104 -16.33 -3.68 17.76
CA ARG A 104 -16.32 -2.38 17.08
C ARG A 104 -14.94 -1.79 17.05
N VAL A 105 -14.60 -1.15 15.94
CA VAL A 105 -13.35 -0.40 15.75
C VAL A 105 -13.65 0.95 15.11
N VAL A 106 -12.94 1.98 15.56
CA VAL A 106 -12.95 3.32 14.95
C VAL A 106 -11.55 3.61 14.47
N PHE A 107 -11.37 3.68 13.16
CA PHE A 107 -10.11 4.07 12.52
C PHE A 107 -10.01 5.58 12.37
N GLU A 108 -8.80 6.08 12.53
CA GLU A 108 -8.39 7.42 12.15
C GLU A 108 -7.26 7.32 11.11
N PHE A 109 -7.58 7.68 9.87
CA PHE A 109 -6.67 7.53 8.75
C PHE A 109 -5.75 8.73 8.60
N GLY A 110 -4.44 8.49 8.56
CA GLY A 110 -3.43 9.44 8.14
C GLY A 110 -3.28 9.46 6.62
N TYR A 111 -3.07 10.64 6.07
CA TYR A 111 -2.78 10.84 4.64
C TYR A 111 -1.54 11.69 4.49
N LEU A 112 -0.75 11.41 3.45
CA LEU A 112 0.41 12.22 3.11
C LEU A 112 0.02 13.69 2.98
N ASN A 113 0.76 14.55 3.65
CA ASN A 113 0.55 15.99 3.61
C ASN A 113 1.07 16.60 2.29
N LEU A 114 0.41 16.25 1.20
CA LEU A 114 0.68 16.76 -0.14
C LEU A 114 -0.47 17.67 -0.58
N SER A 115 -0.11 18.79 -1.19
CA SER A 115 -1.08 19.67 -1.84
C SER A 115 -1.76 18.96 -3.02
N SER A 116 -2.93 19.43 -3.42
CA SER A 116 -3.62 18.89 -4.61
C SER A 116 -2.75 18.97 -5.87
N LYS A 117 -1.90 20.02 -5.99
CA LYS A 117 -0.95 20.15 -7.10
C LYS A 117 0.10 19.02 -7.09
N GLN A 118 0.68 18.72 -5.93
CA GLN A 118 1.67 17.65 -5.80
C GLN A 118 1.06 16.27 -6.06
N LYS A 119 -0.17 16.04 -5.60
CA LYS A 119 -0.88 14.79 -5.90
C LYS A 119 -1.14 14.65 -7.41
N GLN A 120 -1.57 15.72 -8.07
CA GLN A 120 -1.79 15.72 -9.51
C GLN A 120 -0.48 15.52 -10.29
N GLU A 121 0.62 16.13 -9.86
CA GLU A 121 1.95 15.96 -10.45
C GLU A 121 2.39 14.48 -10.46
N LEU A 122 2.13 13.74 -9.37
CA LEU A 122 2.40 12.30 -9.34
C LEU A 122 1.54 11.54 -10.35
N LEU A 123 0.24 11.84 -10.41
CA LEU A 123 -0.67 11.16 -11.35
C LEU A 123 -0.31 11.45 -12.80
N ASP A 124 0.03 12.70 -13.12
CA ASP A 124 0.47 13.10 -14.46
C ASP A 124 1.77 12.42 -14.86
N GLU A 125 2.71 12.25 -13.91
CA GLU A 125 3.96 11.54 -14.17
C GLU A 125 3.75 10.05 -14.41
N VAL A 126 2.85 9.40 -13.67
CA VAL A 126 2.43 8.02 -13.93
C VAL A 126 1.84 7.90 -15.33
N ASP A 127 0.94 8.80 -15.70
CA ASP A 127 0.31 8.84 -17.02
C ASP A 127 1.35 9.01 -18.14
N ARG A 128 2.29 9.91 -17.95
CA ARG A 128 3.38 10.17 -18.89
C ARG A 128 4.28 8.94 -19.13
N ILE A 129 4.69 8.27 -18.04
CA ILE A 129 5.55 7.09 -18.13
C ILE A 129 4.82 5.94 -18.83
N VAL A 130 3.55 5.71 -18.49
CA VAL A 130 2.76 4.64 -19.11
C VAL A 130 2.52 4.92 -20.61
N ALA A 131 2.18 6.16 -20.97
CA ALA A 131 2.01 6.54 -22.38
C ALA A 131 3.30 6.32 -23.18
N GLN A 132 4.43 6.80 -22.68
CA GLN A 132 5.74 6.60 -23.34
C GLN A 132 6.12 5.13 -23.46
N GLY A 133 5.81 4.30 -22.47
CA GLY A 133 6.06 2.86 -22.53
C GLY A 133 5.20 2.18 -23.61
N LYS A 134 3.91 2.52 -23.68
CA LYS A 134 2.97 1.99 -24.69
C LYS A 134 3.28 2.44 -26.11
N GLU A 135 3.92 3.60 -26.31
CA GLU A 135 4.43 4.03 -27.60
C GLU A 135 5.64 3.18 -28.08
N LYS A 136 6.45 2.67 -27.14
CA LYS A 136 7.64 1.87 -27.45
C LYS A 136 7.31 0.41 -27.72
N THR A 137 6.33 -0.14 -27.03
CA THR A 137 6.00 -1.56 -27.14
C THR A 137 4.55 -1.87 -26.79
N SER A 138 3.98 -2.88 -27.44
CA SER A 138 2.71 -3.51 -27.07
C SER A 138 2.91 -4.81 -26.27
N ASN A 139 4.14 -5.25 -26.06
CA ASN A 139 4.48 -6.44 -25.30
C ASN A 139 4.48 -6.13 -23.80
N THR A 140 3.71 -6.86 -23.03
CA THR A 140 3.58 -6.64 -21.57
C THR A 140 4.90 -6.81 -20.83
N VAL A 141 5.72 -7.78 -21.20
CA VAL A 141 7.01 -8.04 -20.52
C VAL A 141 7.98 -6.88 -20.77
N GLU A 142 8.08 -6.43 -22.02
CA GLU A 142 8.91 -5.28 -22.39
C GLU A 142 8.42 -3.99 -21.72
N LEU A 143 7.10 -3.82 -21.59
CA LEU A 143 6.52 -2.68 -20.88
C LEU A 143 6.89 -2.68 -19.39
N LEU A 144 6.82 -3.85 -18.73
CA LEU A 144 7.26 -3.99 -17.34
C LEU A 144 8.75 -3.73 -17.17
N GLN A 145 9.59 -4.18 -18.11
CA GLN A 145 11.01 -3.87 -18.13
C GLN A 145 11.25 -2.36 -18.27
N TYR A 146 10.51 -1.70 -19.17
CA TYR A 146 10.58 -0.25 -19.33
C TYR A 146 10.20 0.50 -18.02
N PHE A 147 9.16 0.06 -17.31
CA PHE A 147 8.80 0.64 -16.02
C PHE A 147 9.92 0.47 -15.00
N GLN A 148 10.49 -0.73 -14.89
CA GLN A 148 11.59 -1.01 -13.96
C GLN A 148 12.83 -0.16 -14.28
N GLU A 149 13.22 -0.07 -15.54
CA GLU A 149 14.36 0.73 -15.97
C GLU A 149 14.14 2.22 -15.72
N THR A 150 12.93 2.72 -16.01
CA THR A 150 12.56 4.12 -15.75
C THR A 150 12.64 4.44 -14.25
N LEU A 151 12.10 3.61 -13.41
CA LEU A 151 12.17 3.79 -11.94
C LEU A 151 13.62 3.73 -11.45
N ARG A 152 14.41 2.77 -11.95
CA ARG A 152 15.83 2.64 -11.58
C ARG A 152 16.65 3.85 -12.01
N ALA A 153 16.36 4.43 -13.16
CA ALA A 153 17.07 5.60 -13.67
C ALA A 153 16.68 6.90 -12.93
N LYS A 154 15.45 6.98 -12.44
CA LYS A 154 14.92 8.18 -11.78
C LYS A 154 15.14 8.20 -10.28
N ASN A 155 15.26 7.04 -9.64
CA ASN A 155 15.17 6.91 -8.19
C ASN A 155 16.48 6.41 -7.57
N GLU A 156 16.98 7.17 -6.58
CA GLU A 156 18.07 6.78 -5.70
C GLU A 156 17.52 6.17 -4.41
N TYR A 157 18.18 5.11 -3.91
CA TYR A 157 17.74 4.49 -2.65
C TYR A 157 18.05 5.39 -1.45
N ASP A 158 17.05 5.73 -0.66
CA ASP A 158 17.19 6.60 0.51
C ASP A 158 17.68 5.82 1.73
N MET A 159 19.02 5.79 1.90
CA MET A 159 19.66 5.15 3.05
C MET A 159 19.36 5.84 4.39
N GLN A 160 18.98 7.11 4.38
CA GLN A 160 18.59 7.82 5.60
C GLN A 160 17.17 7.44 6.02
N ALA A 161 16.24 7.50 5.09
CA ALA A 161 14.88 7.06 5.32
C ALA A 161 14.83 5.56 5.71
N ALA A 162 15.64 4.72 5.09
CA ALA A 162 15.71 3.29 5.41
C ALA A 162 16.19 2.97 6.83
N LYS A 163 16.93 3.88 7.46
CA LYS A 163 17.42 3.77 8.85
C LYS A 163 16.52 4.50 9.86
N SER A 164 15.51 5.17 9.38
CA SER A 164 14.53 5.94 10.15
C SER A 164 13.14 5.30 10.00
N ASP A 165 12.13 6.08 10.31
CA ASP A 165 10.73 5.70 10.15
C ASP A 165 10.03 6.57 9.09
N SER A 166 8.80 6.19 8.77
CA SER A 166 7.97 6.93 7.82
C SER A 166 7.53 8.31 8.32
N ASP A 167 7.65 8.60 9.60
CA ASP A 167 7.22 9.86 10.20
C ASP A 167 8.13 11.01 9.77
N HIS A 168 9.44 10.72 9.70
CA HIS A 168 10.44 11.68 9.29
C HIS A 168 10.61 11.80 7.77
N TYR A 169 10.27 10.73 7.04
CA TYR A 169 10.46 10.65 5.58
C TYR A 169 9.23 10.09 4.87
N PRO A 170 8.02 10.66 5.08
CA PRO A 170 6.78 10.03 4.61
C PRO A 170 6.72 9.84 3.09
N THR A 171 7.30 10.74 2.31
CA THR A 171 7.32 10.64 0.85
C THR A 171 8.24 9.54 0.35
N ALA A 172 9.35 9.27 1.05
CA ALA A 172 10.29 8.20 0.69
C ALA A 172 9.66 6.81 0.78
N PHE A 173 8.63 6.64 1.61
CA PHE A 173 7.84 5.42 1.74
C PHE A 173 6.64 5.37 0.79
N HIS A 174 6.51 6.35 -0.11
CA HIS A 174 5.41 6.46 -1.07
C HIS A 174 5.92 6.62 -2.51
N ALA A 175 5.06 6.35 -3.49
CA ALA A 175 5.37 6.52 -4.90
C ALA A 175 5.82 7.95 -5.26
N TYR A 176 5.39 8.96 -4.49
CA TYR A 176 5.80 10.35 -4.68
C TYR A 176 7.32 10.53 -4.55
N GLY A 177 7.93 9.93 -3.53
CA GLY A 177 9.38 9.93 -3.36
C GLY A 177 10.10 9.32 -4.57
N ALA A 178 9.60 8.17 -5.04
CA ALA A 178 10.24 7.45 -6.15
C ALA A 178 10.09 8.16 -7.52
N LEU A 179 8.94 8.73 -7.82
CA LEU A 179 8.63 9.26 -9.15
C LEU A 179 8.87 10.77 -9.28
N ILE A 180 8.70 11.53 -8.19
CA ILE A 180 8.78 13.00 -8.22
C ILE A 180 10.07 13.49 -7.55
N GLU A 181 10.37 13.05 -6.32
CA GLU A 181 11.56 13.47 -5.60
C GLU A 181 12.83 12.75 -6.06
N GLY A 182 12.67 11.58 -6.72
CA GLY A 182 13.78 10.77 -7.21
C GLY A 182 14.55 10.07 -6.09
N LYS A 183 13.94 9.92 -4.91
CA LYS A 183 14.56 9.29 -3.75
C LYS A 183 13.55 8.55 -2.91
N SER A 184 13.74 7.24 -2.73
CA SER A 184 12.80 6.43 -1.95
C SER A 184 13.42 5.17 -1.36
N VAL A 185 12.71 4.55 -0.44
CA VAL A 185 12.98 3.19 0.05
C VAL A 185 12.22 2.15 -0.78
N CYS A 186 12.44 0.86 -0.48
CA CYS A 186 11.80 -0.26 -1.19
C CYS A 186 10.27 -0.14 -1.29
N GLN A 187 9.60 0.36 -0.25
CA GLN A 187 8.14 0.56 -0.25
C GLN A 187 7.71 1.59 -1.30
N GLY A 188 8.36 2.76 -1.34
CA GLY A 188 8.05 3.81 -2.31
C GLY A 188 8.28 3.33 -3.74
N TYR A 189 9.36 2.57 -3.97
CA TYR A 189 9.65 1.95 -5.25
C TYR A 189 8.55 0.95 -5.67
N ALA A 190 8.12 0.07 -4.75
CA ALA A 190 7.07 -0.91 -5.01
C ALA A 190 5.71 -0.22 -5.31
N TYR A 191 5.37 0.85 -4.59
CA TYR A 191 4.16 1.62 -4.83
C TYR A 191 4.18 2.33 -6.19
N ALA A 192 5.31 2.91 -6.57
CA ALA A 192 5.48 3.52 -7.88
C ALA A 192 5.27 2.49 -9.01
N PHE A 193 5.90 1.31 -8.88
CA PHE A 193 5.74 0.24 -9.87
C PHE A 193 4.27 -0.25 -9.93
N LYS A 194 3.61 -0.40 -8.79
CA LYS A 194 2.18 -0.75 -8.71
C LYS A 194 1.31 0.26 -9.44
N MET A 195 1.50 1.57 -9.19
CA MET A 195 0.73 2.62 -9.87
C MET A 195 0.92 2.59 -11.40
N LEU A 196 2.14 2.34 -11.88
CA LEU A 196 2.41 2.19 -13.31
C LEU A 196 1.69 0.97 -13.90
N CYS A 197 1.71 -0.16 -13.21
CA CYS A 197 1.00 -1.37 -13.63
C CYS A 197 -0.51 -1.15 -13.65
N ASP A 198 -1.09 -0.57 -12.60
CA ASP A 198 -2.53 -0.30 -12.50
C ASP A 198 -2.98 0.64 -13.63
N LYS A 199 -2.24 1.71 -13.89
CA LYS A 199 -2.53 2.63 -14.99
C LYS A 199 -2.40 1.97 -16.36
N ALA A 200 -1.47 1.03 -16.50
CA ALA A 200 -1.33 0.22 -17.72
C ALA A 200 -2.38 -0.87 -17.85
N GLN A 201 -3.20 -1.11 -16.81
CA GLN A 201 -4.16 -2.20 -16.67
C GLN A 201 -3.48 -3.59 -16.62
N ILE A 202 -2.30 -3.64 -16.02
CA ILE A 202 -1.54 -4.87 -15.77
C ILE A 202 -1.77 -5.27 -14.31
N PRO A 203 -2.32 -6.45 -14.01
CA PRO A 203 -2.51 -6.91 -12.65
C PRO A 203 -1.20 -7.00 -11.89
N CYS A 204 -1.15 -6.36 -10.73
CA CYS A 204 0.04 -6.26 -9.91
C CYS A 204 -0.34 -6.21 -8.44
N TRP A 205 0.34 -7.00 -7.60
CA TRP A 205 0.15 -7.04 -6.14
C TRP A 205 1.47 -6.83 -5.44
N ILE A 206 1.44 -6.10 -4.34
CA ILE A 206 2.58 -5.96 -3.46
C ILE A 206 2.49 -7.02 -2.36
N VAL A 207 3.49 -7.88 -2.31
CA VAL A 207 3.63 -8.91 -1.28
C VAL A 207 4.75 -8.53 -0.33
N THR A 208 4.50 -8.62 0.97
CA THR A 208 5.49 -8.40 2.01
C THR A 208 5.89 -9.74 2.65
N GLY A 209 7.14 -9.87 3.05
CA GLY A 209 7.65 -11.06 3.70
C GLY A 209 8.88 -10.77 4.55
N TYR A 210 9.29 -11.75 5.34
CA TYR A 210 10.54 -11.77 6.09
C TYR A 210 11.46 -12.81 5.47
N TYR A 211 12.76 -12.52 5.45
CA TYR A 211 13.80 -13.47 5.05
C TYR A 211 14.40 -14.13 6.27
#